data_b23505802f26fb361ae3429321585dd2
#
_entry.id   b23505802f26fb361ae3429321585dd2
#
_cell.length_a   1.000
_cell.length_b   1.000
_cell.length_c   1.000
_cell.angle_alpha   90.00
_cell.angle_beta   90.00
_cell.angle_gamma   90.00
#
_symmetry.space_group_name_H-M   'P 1'
#
loop_
_entity.id
_entity.type
_entity.pdbx_description
1 polymer ?
#
loop_
_entity_poly.entity_id
_entity_poly.type
_entity_poly.pdbx_seq_one_letter_code
_entity_poly.pdbx_strand_id
1 'polypeptide(L)'
;MVRSGGLNVEPLAETIDRLIDEDAVRRSPIRFGLVMTELGTMRRVQCPVEKIPEGQMKDYLLGSSACFPALRPREIDGVKYIDGGWRDNMPLDLAAAMGAGELLAVDVNGVGITRPNTT
;
A
#
# COMPACT_ATOMS: atom_id res chain seq x y z
N MET A 1 -10.81 14.23 10.75
CA MET A 1 -10.41 14.81 12.03
C MET A 1 -9.05 14.32 12.46
N VAL A 2 -8.20 15.23 12.90
CA VAL A 2 -6.86 14.87 13.36
C VAL A 2 -6.91 14.55 14.85
N ARG A 3 -6.41 13.36 15.20
CA ARG A 3 -6.21 12.96 16.58
C ARG A 3 -4.76 12.57 16.76
N SER A 4 -4.39 12.16 17.98
CA SER A 4 -3.01 11.74 18.20
C SER A 4 -2.64 10.65 17.19
N GLY A 5 -1.66 10.93 16.37
CA GLY A 5 -1.18 9.99 15.36
C GLY A 5 -1.80 10.14 13.98
N GLY A 6 -2.66 11.13 13.73
CA GLY A 6 -3.14 11.43 12.41
C GLY A 6 -4.66 11.37 12.24
N LEU A 7 -5.11 11.35 11.00
CA LEU A 7 -6.52 11.34 10.66
C LEU A 7 -7.16 9.98 11.00
N ASN A 8 -8.46 10.03 11.25
CA ASN A 8 -9.23 8.82 11.50
C ASN A 8 -9.40 8.02 10.21
N VAL A 9 -9.00 6.75 10.22
CA VAL A 9 -9.07 5.87 9.05
C VAL A 9 -10.34 5.01 9.00
N GLU A 10 -11.24 5.15 9.98
CA GLU A 10 -12.45 4.33 10.02
C GLU A 10 -13.31 4.45 8.75
N PRO A 11 -13.53 5.64 8.18
CA PRO A 11 -14.30 5.72 6.93
C PRO A 11 -13.66 4.94 5.79
N LEU A 12 -12.32 4.96 5.68
CA LEU A 12 -11.62 4.20 4.67
C LEU A 12 -11.75 2.70 4.94
N ALA A 13 -11.62 2.28 6.19
CA ALA A 13 -11.78 0.89 6.57
C ALA A 13 -13.17 0.38 6.21
N GLU A 14 -14.20 1.17 6.49
CA GLU A 14 -15.58 0.81 6.15
C GLU A 14 -15.77 0.71 4.63
N THR A 15 -15.16 1.61 3.88
CA THR A 15 -15.22 1.58 2.42
C THR A 15 -14.57 0.29 1.88
N ILE A 16 -13.43 -0.08 2.43
CA ILE A 16 -12.76 -1.32 2.03
C ILE A 16 -13.64 -2.52 2.36
N ASP A 17 -14.21 -2.59 3.55
CA ASP A 17 -15.10 -3.69 3.93
C ASP A 17 -16.28 -3.83 2.96
N ARG A 18 -16.83 -2.70 2.52
CA ARG A 18 -18.01 -2.70 1.66
C ARG A 18 -17.70 -3.04 0.20
N LEU A 19 -16.55 -2.60 -0.30
CA LEU A 19 -16.24 -2.68 -1.72
C LEU A 19 -15.28 -3.81 -2.08
N ILE A 20 -14.45 -4.28 -1.15
CA ILE A 20 -13.44 -5.29 -1.44
C ILE A 20 -13.90 -6.65 -0.96
N ASP A 21 -13.96 -7.59 -1.89
CA ASP A 21 -14.22 -8.99 -1.59
C ASP A 21 -12.88 -9.73 -1.64
N GLU A 22 -12.32 -10.03 -0.48
CA GLU A 22 -11.01 -10.66 -0.39
C GLU A 22 -10.98 -12.00 -1.13
N ASP A 23 -12.02 -12.82 -1.00
CA ASP A 23 -12.05 -14.10 -1.66
C ASP A 23 -12.04 -13.95 -3.18
N ALA A 24 -12.77 -12.96 -3.70
CA ALA A 24 -12.79 -12.69 -5.13
C ALA A 24 -11.41 -12.26 -5.63
N VAL A 25 -10.71 -11.43 -4.88
CA VAL A 25 -9.35 -11.00 -5.24
C VAL A 25 -8.42 -12.21 -5.29
N ARG A 26 -8.51 -13.10 -4.29
CA ARG A 26 -7.64 -14.26 -4.22
C ARG A 26 -7.91 -15.29 -5.33
N ARG A 27 -9.17 -15.39 -5.76
CA ARG A 27 -9.55 -16.32 -6.84
C ARG A 27 -9.33 -15.75 -8.23
N SER A 28 -9.08 -14.45 -8.33
CA SER A 28 -8.94 -13.79 -9.62
C SER A 28 -7.73 -14.32 -10.39
N PRO A 29 -7.83 -14.46 -11.71
CA PRO A 29 -6.66 -14.78 -12.54
C PRO A 29 -5.68 -13.59 -12.61
N ILE A 30 -6.15 -12.39 -12.27
CA ILE A 30 -5.29 -11.20 -12.20
C ILE A 30 -4.54 -11.24 -10.87
N ARG A 31 -3.22 -11.22 -10.92
CA ARG A 31 -2.41 -11.24 -9.71
C ARG A 31 -2.37 -9.87 -9.06
N PHE A 32 -2.48 -9.86 -7.75
CA PHE A 32 -2.49 -8.65 -6.94
C PHE A 32 -1.29 -8.62 -6.01
N GLY A 33 -0.74 -7.44 -5.82
CA GLY A 33 0.31 -7.21 -4.84
C GLY A 33 0.33 -5.76 -4.41
N LEU A 34 0.92 -5.50 -3.25
CA LEU A 34 1.05 -4.15 -2.72
C LEU A 34 2.41 -3.99 -2.04
N VAL A 35 2.74 -2.73 -1.73
CA VAL A 35 3.98 -2.39 -1.04
C VAL A 35 3.63 -1.57 0.19
N MET A 36 4.30 -1.86 1.29
CA MET A 36 4.24 -1.05 2.52
C MET A 36 5.64 -0.63 2.90
N THR A 37 5.74 0.36 3.79
CA THR A 37 7.02 0.74 4.39
C THR A 37 6.94 0.46 5.88
N GLU A 38 7.89 -0.29 6.40
CA GLU A 38 7.98 -0.52 7.85
C GLU A 38 8.47 0.75 8.52
N LEU A 39 7.69 1.28 9.47
CA LEU A 39 7.98 2.59 10.03
C LEU A 39 9.30 2.64 10.80
N GLY A 40 9.58 1.61 11.57
CA GLY A 40 10.78 1.61 12.41
C GLY A 40 12.08 1.61 11.64
N THR A 41 12.17 0.81 10.58
CA THR A 41 13.39 0.65 9.77
C THR A 41 13.35 1.42 8.47
N MET A 42 12.17 1.92 8.08
CA MET A 42 11.92 2.55 6.79
C MET A 42 12.25 1.62 5.62
N ARG A 43 12.09 0.33 5.82
CA ARG A 43 12.35 -0.68 4.79
C ARG A 43 11.10 -0.96 3.98
N ARG A 44 11.31 -1.17 2.68
CA ARG A 44 10.26 -1.56 1.77
C ARG A 44 9.82 -2.99 2.05
N VAL A 45 8.51 -3.22 2.09
CA VAL A 45 7.94 -4.55 2.27
C VAL A 45 7.04 -4.86 1.08
N GLN A 46 7.45 -5.79 0.25
CA GLN A 46 6.69 -6.21 -0.93
C GLN A 46 5.78 -7.37 -0.57
N CYS A 47 4.49 -7.19 -0.86
CA CYS A 47 3.47 -8.17 -0.48
C CYS A 47 2.66 -8.60 -1.70
N PRO A 48 3.11 -9.61 -2.44
CA PRO A 48 2.20 -10.27 -3.38
C PRO A 48 1.08 -10.96 -2.59
N VAL A 49 -0.03 -11.20 -3.24
CA VAL A 49 -1.23 -11.68 -2.55
C VAL A 49 -0.96 -12.95 -1.73
N GLU A 50 -0.05 -13.80 -2.19
CA GLU A 50 0.30 -15.03 -1.50
C GLU A 50 0.91 -14.80 -0.12
N LYS A 51 1.51 -13.64 0.09
CA LYS A 51 2.12 -13.28 1.38
C LYS A 51 1.17 -12.57 2.32
N ILE A 52 -0.02 -12.27 1.87
CA ILE A 52 -1.04 -11.64 2.71
C ILE A 52 -1.85 -12.76 3.37
N PRO A 53 -1.81 -12.89 4.71
CA PRO A 53 -2.58 -13.95 5.38
C PRO A 53 -4.07 -13.80 5.12
N GLU A 54 -4.77 -14.92 5.06
CA GLU A 54 -6.22 -14.90 4.88
C GLU A 54 -6.89 -14.08 5.98
N GLY A 55 -7.85 -13.24 5.58
CA GLY A 55 -8.58 -12.40 6.50
C GLY A 55 -7.88 -11.10 6.84
N GLN A 56 -6.66 -10.87 6.35
CA GLN A 56 -5.90 -9.66 6.67
C GLN A 56 -5.71 -8.70 5.51
N MET A 57 -6.38 -8.93 4.38
CA MET A 57 -6.21 -8.05 3.22
C MET A 57 -6.59 -6.61 3.53
N LYS A 58 -7.63 -6.38 4.32
CA LYS A 58 -8.00 -5.03 4.72
C LYS A 58 -6.86 -4.34 5.46
N ASP A 59 -6.23 -5.04 6.40
CA ASP A 59 -5.14 -4.46 7.18
C ASP A 59 -3.96 -4.11 6.29
N TYR A 60 -3.63 -4.96 5.33
CA TYR A 60 -2.53 -4.70 4.40
C TYR A 60 -2.84 -3.52 3.47
N LEU A 61 -4.08 -3.44 2.98
CA LEU A 61 -4.49 -2.29 2.16
C LEU A 61 -4.41 -0.98 2.94
N LEU A 62 -4.85 -1.00 4.20
CA LEU A 62 -4.74 0.18 5.05
C LEU A 62 -3.29 0.54 5.33
N GLY A 63 -2.44 -0.46 5.57
CA GLY A 63 -1.01 -0.23 5.77
C GLY A 63 -0.35 0.37 4.55
N SER A 64 -0.68 -0.15 3.36
CA SER A 64 -0.11 0.33 2.11
C SER A 64 -0.53 1.75 1.77
N SER A 65 -1.66 2.21 2.29
CA SER A 65 -2.20 3.54 1.99
C SER A 65 -2.11 4.52 3.16
N ALA A 66 -1.46 4.15 4.25
CA ALA A 66 -1.33 5.01 5.43
C ALA A 66 -0.31 6.13 5.17
N CYS A 67 -0.77 7.22 4.59
CA CYS A 67 0.07 8.36 4.22
C CYS A 67 0.48 9.14 5.47
N PHE A 68 1.58 8.71 6.07
CA PHE A 68 2.15 9.32 7.27
C PHE A 68 2.76 10.69 6.92
N PRO A 69 2.61 11.72 7.76
CA PRO A 69 1.96 11.72 9.06
C PRO A 69 0.45 12.03 9.01
N ALA A 70 -0.13 12.24 7.83
CA ALA A 70 -1.54 12.60 7.72
C ALA A 70 -2.45 11.50 8.23
N LEU A 71 -2.12 10.24 7.95
CA LEU A 71 -2.85 9.09 8.45
C LEU A 71 -1.98 8.33 9.43
N ARG A 72 -2.63 7.63 10.37
CA ARG A 72 -1.90 6.83 11.33
C ARG A 72 -1.22 5.64 10.66
N PRO A 73 -0.03 5.27 11.12
CA PRO A 73 0.54 3.99 10.72
C PRO A 73 -0.41 2.85 11.08
N ARG A 74 -0.44 1.81 10.25
CA ARG A 74 -1.24 0.63 10.52
C ARG A 74 -0.37 -0.41 11.19
N GLU A 75 -0.83 -0.91 12.34
CA GLU A 75 -0.12 -1.97 13.05
C GLU A 75 -0.63 -3.33 12.60
N ILE A 76 0.31 -4.20 12.20
CA ILE A 76 0.02 -5.58 11.79
C ILE A 76 1.04 -6.46 12.52
N ASP A 77 0.53 -7.35 13.37
CA ASP A 77 1.37 -8.28 14.15
C ASP A 77 2.47 -7.56 14.95
N GLY A 78 2.12 -6.41 15.52
CA GLY A 78 3.06 -5.66 16.37
C GLY A 78 4.02 -4.77 15.61
N VAL A 79 3.96 -4.73 14.28
CA VAL A 79 4.82 -3.89 13.45
C VAL A 79 3.99 -2.81 12.79
N LYS A 80 4.49 -1.58 12.81
CA LYS A 80 3.79 -0.45 12.21
C LYS A 80 4.24 -0.22 10.79
N TYR A 81 3.25 -0.02 9.91
CA TYR A 81 3.48 0.19 8.49
C TYR A 81 2.85 1.49 8.03
N ILE A 82 3.49 2.10 7.04
CA ILE A 82 2.99 3.30 6.38
C ILE A 82 2.99 3.08 4.87
N ASP A 83 2.48 4.07 4.14
CA ASP A 83 2.36 4.03 2.69
C ASP A 83 3.66 3.55 2.03
N GLY A 84 3.51 2.59 1.12
CA GLY A 84 4.64 2.08 0.35
C GLY A 84 5.32 3.14 -0.49
N GLY A 85 4.60 4.22 -0.82
CA GLY A 85 5.16 5.32 -1.59
C GLY A 85 6.36 6.02 -0.94
N TRP A 86 6.56 5.84 0.35
CA TRP A 86 7.75 6.38 1.00
C TRP A 86 9.04 5.76 0.47
N ARG A 87 8.99 4.49 0.05
CA ARG A 87 10.17 3.77 -0.41
C ARG A 87 10.04 3.25 -1.83
N ASP A 88 8.82 3.05 -2.31
CA ASP A 88 8.61 2.43 -3.61
C ASP A 88 7.27 2.89 -4.17
N ASN A 89 7.25 4.10 -4.69
CA ASN A 89 6.02 4.71 -5.19
C ASN A 89 5.56 4.12 -6.53
N MET A 90 6.44 3.44 -7.23
CA MET A 90 6.11 2.76 -8.48
C MET A 90 6.77 1.39 -8.46
N PRO A 91 6.09 0.38 -7.87
CA PRO A 91 6.72 -0.90 -7.55
C PRO A 91 6.90 -1.82 -8.76
N LEU A 92 7.73 -1.41 -9.70
CA LEU A 92 8.01 -2.18 -10.91
C LEU A 92 8.73 -3.49 -10.58
N ASP A 93 9.60 -3.47 -9.58
CA ASP A 93 10.32 -4.67 -9.16
C ASP A 93 9.37 -5.75 -8.68
N LEU A 94 8.34 -5.35 -7.91
CA LEU A 94 7.35 -6.31 -7.44
C LEU A 94 6.57 -6.91 -8.62
N ALA A 95 6.16 -6.08 -9.56
CA ALA A 95 5.43 -6.56 -10.73
C ALA A 95 6.28 -7.55 -11.53
N ALA A 96 7.56 -7.24 -11.73
CA ALA A 96 8.46 -8.14 -12.42
C ALA A 96 8.66 -9.45 -11.65
N ALA A 97 8.80 -9.36 -10.32
CA ALA A 97 8.96 -10.55 -9.48
C ALA A 97 7.71 -11.43 -9.50
N MET A 98 6.55 -10.85 -9.73
CA MET A 98 5.29 -11.59 -9.84
C MET A 98 5.07 -12.20 -11.22
N GLY A 99 6.01 -12.02 -12.14
CA GLY A 99 5.99 -12.69 -13.43
C GLY A 99 5.53 -11.84 -14.60
N ALA A 100 5.44 -10.51 -14.44
CA ALA A 100 5.04 -9.66 -15.54
C ALA A 100 6.10 -9.63 -16.63
N GLY A 101 5.69 -9.90 -17.87
CA GLY A 101 6.59 -9.79 -19.02
C GLY A 101 6.64 -8.39 -19.59
N GLU A 102 5.57 -7.63 -19.41
CA GLU A 102 5.51 -6.24 -19.83
C GLU A 102 4.98 -5.41 -18.66
N LEU A 103 5.45 -4.17 -18.53
CA LEU A 103 5.08 -3.30 -17.43
C LEU A 103 4.44 -2.02 -17.97
N LEU A 104 3.24 -1.71 -17.49
CA LEU A 104 2.60 -0.43 -17.73
C LEU A 104 2.61 0.34 -16.41
N ALA A 105 3.30 1.46 -16.40
CA ALA A 105 3.42 2.28 -15.21
C ALA A 105 2.56 3.54 -15.37
N VAL A 106 1.77 3.84 -14.34
CA VAL A 106 0.97 5.06 -14.31
C VAL A 106 1.58 5.98 -13.28
N ASP A 107 2.16 7.09 -13.74
CA ASP A 107 2.80 8.07 -12.89
C ASP A 107 1.94 9.32 -12.83
N VAL A 108 1.30 9.52 -11.69
CA VAL A 108 0.43 10.69 -11.49
C VAL A 108 1.18 11.92 -11.01
N ASN A 109 2.49 11.80 -10.80
CA ASN A 109 3.31 12.93 -10.39
C ASN A 109 3.71 13.83 -11.56
N GLY A 110 3.35 13.48 -12.78
CA GLY A 110 3.60 14.30 -13.95
C GLY A 110 5.02 14.18 -14.46
N VAL A 111 5.28 13.14 -15.25
CA VAL A 111 6.59 12.93 -15.86
C VAL A 111 6.96 14.14 -16.71
N GLY A 112 8.17 14.63 -16.57
CA GLY A 112 8.66 15.79 -17.30
C GLY A 112 8.31 17.12 -16.70
N ILE A 113 7.58 17.16 -15.59
CA ILE A 113 7.25 18.40 -14.89
C ILE A 113 8.28 18.64 -13.81
N THR A 114 8.93 19.80 -13.85
CA THR A 114 9.86 20.20 -12.81
C THR A 114 9.09 20.86 -11.68
N ARG A 115 9.32 20.39 -10.46
CA ARG A 115 8.71 20.97 -9.27
C ARG A 115 9.77 21.68 -8.46
N PRO A 116 9.53 22.95 -8.11
CA PRO A 116 10.45 23.65 -7.22
C PRO A 116 10.55 22.90 -5.88
N ASN A 117 11.76 22.81 -5.35
CA ASN A 117 12.01 22.20 -4.04
C ASN A 117 11.60 20.73 -3.93
N THR A 118 11.50 20.06 -5.04
CA THR A 118 11.26 18.62 -5.04
C THR A 118 12.57 17.89 -4.86
N THR A 119 12.59 16.93 -3.99
CA THR A 119 13.77 16.11 -3.78
C THR A 119 13.40 14.65 -3.76
#